data_529a95f573760f0e7ffedabe53e6aab3
#
_entry.id   529a95f573760f0e7ffedabe53e6aab3
#
_cell.length_a   1.000
_cell.length_b   1.000
_cell.length_c   1.000
_cell.angle_alpha   90.00
_cell.angle_beta   90.00
_cell.angle_gamma   90.00
#
_symmetry.space_group_name_H-M   'P 1'
#
loop_
_entity.id
_entity.type
_entity.pdbx_description
1 polymer ?
#
loop_
_entity_poly.entity_id
_entity_poly.type
_entity_poly.pdbx_seq_one_letter_code
_entity_poly.pdbx_strand_id
1 'polypeptide(L)'
;MEYKWKILEIFANDTVITGVKYHLIGTDGENTVETEGNFYFDCPTEKVPFALITESTIIGWLENEAIFDGKNHIKMGIEKQIEALKLHKPVPMPWKPQVFKVQL
;
A
#
# COMPACT_ATOMS: atom_id res chain seq x y z
N MET A 1 -6.44 -2.93 -13.36
CA MET A 1 -5.83 -2.28 -12.18
C MET A 1 -4.34 -2.53 -12.16
N GLU A 2 -3.57 -1.50 -12.03
CA GLU A 2 -2.12 -1.61 -11.96
C GLU A 2 -1.64 -1.28 -10.56
N TYR A 3 -0.63 -2.00 -10.10
CA TYR A 3 -0.06 -1.80 -8.77
C TYR A 3 1.44 -1.57 -8.88
N LYS A 4 1.94 -0.65 -8.05
CA LYS A 4 3.36 -0.39 -7.98
C LYS A 4 3.78 -0.38 -6.53
N TRP A 5 4.67 -1.28 -6.17
CA TRP A 5 5.20 -1.40 -4.83
C TRP A 5 6.52 -0.66 -4.69
N LYS A 6 6.75 -0.14 -3.50
CA LYS A 6 8.05 0.38 -3.14
C LYS A 6 8.33 -0.01 -1.70
N ILE A 7 9.50 -0.54 -1.43
CA ILE A 7 9.90 -0.89 -0.07
C ILE A 7 10.61 0.32 0.52
N LEU A 8 10.09 0.83 1.62
CA LEU A 8 10.63 2.02 2.27
C LEU A 8 11.64 1.66 3.33
N GLU A 9 11.44 0.52 4.01
CA GLU A 9 12.28 0.12 5.10
C GLU A 9 12.16 -1.37 5.31
N ILE A 10 13.21 -2.03 5.76
CA ILE A 10 13.13 -3.44 6.12
C ILE A 10 13.45 -3.60 7.60
N PHE A 11 12.81 -4.56 8.23
CA PHE A 11 13.03 -4.90 9.63
C PHE A 11 13.63 -6.31 9.68
N ALA A 12 14.67 -6.48 10.44
CA ALA A 12 15.35 -7.77 10.50
C ALA A 12 15.85 -8.03 11.90
N ASN A 13 15.98 -9.32 12.20
CA ASN A 13 16.62 -9.79 13.43
C ASN A 13 17.84 -10.57 12.93
N ASP A 14 19.01 -10.02 13.11
CA ASP A 14 20.24 -10.51 12.50
C ASP A 14 20.09 -10.49 10.96
N THR A 15 20.16 -11.63 10.31
CA THR A 15 20.04 -11.71 8.87
C THR A 15 18.66 -12.20 8.42
N VAL A 16 17.72 -12.34 9.35
CA VAL A 16 16.39 -12.80 9.03
C VAL A 16 15.44 -11.62 8.97
N ILE A 17 14.86 -11.37 7.81
CA ILE A 17 13.91 -10.26 7.63
C ILE A 17 12.59 -10.65 8.28
N THR A 18 12.14 -9.82 9.22
CA THR A 18 10.93 -10.07 9.98
C THR A 18 9.75 -9.23 9.50
N GLY A 19 10.02 -8.17 8.78
CA GLY A 19 8.95 -7.31 8.29
C GLY A 19 9.47 -6.21 7.39
N VAL A 20 8.55 -5.44 6.85
CA VAL A 20 8.90 -4.33 5.96
C VAL A 20 7.91 -3.19 6.12
N LYS A 21 8.36 -2.00 5.77
CA LYS A 21 7.51 -0.86 5.58
C LYS A 21 7.37 -0.68 4.08
N TYR A 22 6.15 -0.64 3.59
CA TYR A 22 5.88 -0.61 2.16
C TYR A 22 5.04 0.58 1.76
N HIS A 23 5.10 0.91 0.49
CA HIS A 23 4.22 1.89 -0.15
C HIS A 23 3.65 1.22 -1.38
N LEU A 24 2.35 1.28 -1.55
CA LEU A 24 1.69 0.67 -2.70
C LEU A 24 0.82 1.72 -3.39
N ILE A 25 0.99 1.85 -4.69
CA ILE A 25 0.16 2.71 -5.50
C ILE A 25 -0.69 1.81 -6.39
N GLY A 26 -1.99 2.05 -6.41
CA GLY A 26 -2.90 1.34 -7.30
C GLY A 26 -3.66 2.33 -8.17
N THR A 27 -3.85 2.00 -9.41
CA THR A 27 -4.61 2.84 -10.33
C THR A 27 -5.46 1.99 -11.25
N ASP A 28 -6.64 2.49 -11.59
CA ASP A 28 -7.50 1.84 -12.57
C ASP A 28 -7.52 2.64 -13.89
N GLY A 29 -6.61 3.61 -14.01
CA GLY A 29 -6.54 4.46 -15.19
C GLY A 29 -7.21 5.82 -14.98
N GLU A 30 -8.21 5.89 -14.12
CA GLU A 30 -8.89 7.14 -13.81
C GLU A 30 -8.59 7.61 -12.41
N ASN A 31 -8.54 6.69 -11.47
CA ASN A 31 -8.30 7.01 -10.06
C ASN A 31 -7.02 6.36 -9.59
N THR A 32 -6.26 7.07 -8.81
CA THR A 32 -5.02 6.56 -8.23
C THR A 32 -5.11 6.69 -6.71
N VAL A 33 -4.74 5.61 -6.03
CA VAL A 33 -4.77 5.56 -4.57
C VAL A 33 -3.44 5.02 -4.09
N GLU A 34 -2.94 5.61 -3.02
CA GLU A 34 -1.69 5.18 -2.41
C GLU A 34 -1.95 4.73 -0.99
N THR A 35 -1.21 3.74 -0.53
CA THR A 35 -1.25 3.31 0.84
C THR A 35 0.16 3.02 1.32
N GLU A 36 0.37 3.14 2.62
CA GLU A 36 1.65 2.90 3.24
C GLU A 36 1.40 2.17 4.55
N GLY A 37 2.23 1.24 4.87
CA GLY A 37 2.07 0.50 6.11
C GLY A 37 3.22 -0.43 6.38
N ASN A 38 3.09 -1.18 7.48
CA ASN A 38 4.08 -2.17 7.86
C ASN A 38 3.46 -3.54 7.71
N PHE A 39 4.25 -4.49 7.25
CA PHE A 39 3.83 -5.88 7.17
C PHE A 39 4.88 -6.73 7.85
N TYR A 40 4.44 -7.59 8.75
CA TYR A 40 5.35 -8.48 9.48
C TYR A 40 5.10 -9.91 9.02
N PHE A 41 6.17 -10.62 8.68
CA PHE A 41 6.05 -11.98 8.17
C PHE A 41 5.83 -12.95 9.33
N ASP A 42 4.82 -13.80 9.18
CA ASP A 42 4.45 -14.73 10.25
C ASP A 42 5.53 -15.79 10.52
N CYS A 43 6.16 -16.25 9.48
CA CYS A 43 7.19 -17.28 9.60
C CYS A 43 8.44 -16.81 8.88
N PRO A 44 9.16 -15.85 9.47
CA PRO A 44 10.36 -15.33 8.82
C PRO A 44 11.43 -16.42 8.78
N THR A 45 11.98 -16.63 7.61
CA THR A 45 13.04 -17.62 7.45
C THR A 45 14.16 -17.03 6.60
N GLU A 46 15.34 -17.57 6.74
CA GLU A 46 16.47 -17.14 5.98
C GLU A 46 16.51 -17.94 4.69
N LYS A 47 15.59 -17.69 3.79
CA LYS A 47 15.49 -18.41 2.53
C LYS A 47 16.50 -17.97 1.49
N VAL A 48 16.93 -16.72 1.61
CA VAL A 48 17.89 -16.14 0.68
C VAL A 48 18.92 -15.43 1.52
N PRO A 49 20.21 -15.56 1.21
CA PRO A 49 21.24 -14.84 1.98
C PRO A 49 20.91 -13.35 1.98
N PHE A 50 21.01 -12.73 3.15
CA PHE A 50 20.62 -11.33 3.33
C PHE A 50 21.24 -10.41 2.27
N ALA A 51 22.50 -10.63 1.95
CA ALA A 51 23.22 -9.80 0.99
C ALA A 51 22.69 -9.94 -0.45
N LEU A 52 21.90 -10.96 -0.74
CA LEU A 52 21.37 -11.21 -2.06
C LEU A 52 19.89 -10.83 -2.19
N ILE A 53 19.29 -10.34 -1.10
CA ILE A 53 17.90 -9.94 -1.12
C ILE A 53 17.76 -8.62 -1.87
N THR A 54 16.79 -8.56 -2.76
CA THR A 54 16.51 -7.36 -3.54
C THR A 54 15.10 -6.86 -3.24
N GLU A 55 14.78 -5.67 -3.69
CA GLU A 55 13.42 -5.14 -3.55
C GLU A 55 12.40 -6.06 -4.21
N SER A 56 12.75 -6.63 -5.36
CA SER A 56 11.86 -7.58 -6.06
C SER A 56 11.58 -8.82 -5.22
N THR A 57 12.57 -9.30 -4.48
CA THR A 57 12.40 -10.44 -3.60
C THR A 57 11.36 -10.13 -2.51
N ILE A 58 11.48 -8.97 -1.90
CA ILE A 58 10.57 -8.53 -0.84
C ILE A 58 9.17 -8.32 -1.40
N ILE A 59 9.06 -7.71 -2.55
CA ILE A 59 7.76 -7.49 -3.20
C ILE A 59 7.08 -8.83 -3.46
N GLY A 60 7.85 -9.83 -3.92
CA GLY A 60 7.31 -11.17 -4.13
C GLY A 60 6.73 -11.76 -2.85
N TRP A 61 7.40 -11.54 -1.71
CA TRP A 61 6.90 -12.01 -0.43
C TRP A 61 5.60 -11.30 -0.05
N LEU A 62 5.52 -9.99 -0.24
CA LEU A 62 4.30 -9.23 0.05
C LEU A 62 3.14 -9.70 -0.82
N GLU A 63 3.40 -9.98 -2.09
CA GLU A 63 2.36 -10.45 -3.01
C GLU A 63 1.80 -11.80 -2.55
N ASN A 64 2.65 -12.65 -1.99
CA ASN A 64 2.25 -13.99 -1.61
C ASN A 64 1.80 -14.14 -0.16
N GLU A 65 2.41 -13.41 0.76
CA GLU A 65 2.14 -13.61 2.19
C GLU A 65 1.06 -12.71 2.76
N ALA A 66 0.71 -11.64 2.09
CA ALA A 66 -0.39 -10.79 2.52
C ALA A 66 -1.74 -11.37 2.09
N ILE A 67 -1.76 -12.62 1.63
CA ILE A 67 -2.97 -13.27 1.18
C ILE A 67 -3.75 -13.85 2.35
N PHE A 68 -5.04 -13.57 2.38
CA PHE A 68 -5.95 -14.15 3.34
C PHE A 68 -7.23 -14.42 2.57
N ASP A 69 -7.75 -15.63 2.72
CA ASP A 69 -8.98 -16.02 2.06
C ASP A 69 -8.88 -15.90 0.53
N GLY A 70 -7.71 -16.23 0.00
CA GLY A 70 -7.46 -16.22 -1.44
C GLY A 70 -7.22 -14.86 -2.06
N LYS A 71 -7.14 -13.79 -1.25
CA LYS A 71 -6.96 -12.44 -1.78
C LYS A 71 -5.88 -11.70 -1.03
N ASN A 72 -5.16 -10.85 -1.73
CA ASN A 72 -4.14 -10.00 -1.12
C ASN A 72 -4.84 -8.82 -0.44
N HIS A 73 -4.78 -8.77 0.87
CA HIS A 73 -5.49 -7.77 1.67
C HIS A 73 -5.00 -6.36 1.48
N ILE A 74 -3.72 -6.19 1.17
CA ILE A 74 -3.17 -4.86 0.94
C ILE A 74 -3.76 -4.29 -0.36
N LYS A 75 -3.80 -5.12 -1.41
CA LYS A 75 -4.39 -4.71 -2.69
C LYS A 75 -5.89 -4.48 -2.56
N MET A 76 -6.57 -5.27 -1.74
CA MET A 76 -8.00 -5.09 -1.50
C MET A 76 -8.30 -3.73 -0.90
N GLY A 77 -7.44 -3.25 -0.02
CA GLY A 77 -7.60 -1.92 0.56
C GLY A 77 -7.57 -0.84 -0.50
N ILE A 78 -6.67 -0.96 -1.47
CA ILE A 78 -6.59 -0.04 -2.60
C ILE A 78 -7.87 -0.11 -3.43
N GLU A 79 -8.31 -1.32 -3.76
CA GLU A 79 -9.52 -1.52 -4.57
C GLU A 79 -10.75 -0.90 -3.92
N LYS A 80 -10.89 -1.06 -2.60
CA LYS A 80 -12.01 -0.49 -1.87
C LYS A 80 -11.97 1.04 -1.88
N GLN A 81 -10.79 1.61 -1.78
CA GLN A 81 -10.66 3.07 -1.81
C GLN A 81 -11.00 3.62 -3.19
N ILE A 82 -10.57 2.95 -4.25
CA ILE A 82 -10.89 3.38 -5.61
C ILE A 82 -12.40 3.29 -5.85
N GLU A 83 -13.03 2.20 -5.38
CA GLU A 83 -14.45 2.04 -5.51
C GLU A 83 -15.19 3.14 -4.76
N ALA A 84 -14.72 3.49 -3.57
CA ALA A 84 -15.33 4.56 -2.79
C ALA A 84 -15.21 5.90 -3.51
N LEU A 85 -14.10 6.16 -4.18
CA LEU A 85 -13.93 7.40 -4.95
C LEU A 85 -14.92 7.48 -6.11
N LYS A 86 -15.26 6.34 -6.70
CA LYS A 86 -16.25 6.34 -7.79
C LYS A 86 -17.66 6.57 -7.29
N LEU A 87 -17.96 6.08 -6.08
CA LEU A 87 -19.30 6.22 -5.50
C LEU A 87 -19.52 7.53 -4.76
N HIS A 88 -18.47 8.07 -4.20
CA HIS A 88 -18.56 9.25 -3.34
C HIS A 88 -17.75 10.40 -3.91
N LYS A 89 -18.31 11.03 -4.91
CA LYS A 89 -17.62 12.14 -5.55
C LYS A 89 -17.69 13.38 -4.68
N PRO A 90 -16.60 14.11 -4.54
CA PRO A 90 -16.60 15.32 -3.73
C PRO A 90 -17.49 16.38 -4.37
N VAL A 91 -18.19 17.11 -3.54
CA VAL A 91 -19.01 18.23 -4.00
C VAL A 91 -18.68 19.44 -3.13
N PRO A 92 -18.92 20.66 -3.61
CA PRO A 92 -18.69 21.83 -2.79
C PRO A 92 -19.57 21.79 -1.55
N MET A 93 -19.01 22.16 -0.42
CA MET A 93 -19.77 22.20 0.82
C MET A 93 -20.69 23.40 0.80
N PRO A 94 -22.01 23.20 0.94
CA PRO A 94 -22.95 24.32 0.80
C PRO A 94 -22.83 25.38 1.87
N TRP A 95 -22.33 25.01 3.03
CA TRP A 95 -22.16 25.95 4.12
C TRP A 95 -20.85 26.71 4.08
N LYS A 96 -19.94 26.37 3.18
CA LYS A 96 -18.65 27.01 3.11
C LYS A 96 -18.62 28.01 1.98
N PRO A 97 -18.42 29.29 2.27
CA PRO A 97 -18.43 30.31 1.22
C PRO A 97 -17.31 30.07 0.26
N GLN A 98 -17.65 30.15 -0.97
CA GLN A 98 -16.67 29.95 -1.98
C GLN A 98 -15.63 31.01 -1.96
N VAL A 99 -16.07 32.12 -1.55
CA VAL A 99 -15.26 33.16 -1.54
C VAL A 99 -14.56 33.47 -0.42
N PHE A 100 -14.64 32.80 0.42
CA PHE A 100 -14.14 33.07 1.46
C PHE A 100 -12.85 33.59 1.41
N LYS A 101 -12.59 34.00 0.71
CA LYS A 101 -11.53 34.58 0.59
C LYS A 101 -11.39 35.67 1.35
N VAL A 102 -11.81 35.87 2.03
CA VAL A 102 -11.72 36.73 2.56
C VAL A 102 -11.18 37.43 3.08
N GLN A 103 -11.09 37.59 3.27
CA GLN A 103 -10.71 38.09 3.56
C GLN A 103 -10.40 38.80 4.15
N LEU A 104 -10.27 39.02 4.51
CA LEU A 104 -10.06 39.71 5.06
C LEU A 104 -9.45 40.21 5.26
#